data_84ac50548215e4972ebffb7bbc895527
#
_entry.id   84ac50548215e4972ebffb7bbc895527
#
_cell.length_a   1.000
_cell.length_b   1.000
_cell.length_c   1.000
_cell.angle_alpha   90.00
_cell.angle_beta   90.00
_cell.angle_gamma   90.00
#
_symmetry.space_group_name_H-M   'P 1'
#
loop_
_entity.id
_entity.type
_entity.pdbx_description
1 polymer ?
#
loop_
_entity_poly.entity_id
_entity_poly.type
_entity_poly.pdbx_seq_one_letter_code
_entity_poly.pdbx_strand_id
1 'polypeptide(L)'
;LGSGAKPGTFTQQQARRAGRVIDAIWNQYPRFTELEVRSHLARFGYRGEEVFKDCASLSGGELARLRFAELALERPNLMFLDEPTNHLDIYMRESLTQALAAYTGTLLLVTHDRYLMQTLGCPIMYLEDGKATFYPNFAALQNREAGKTQEQQKTEDTAKKQAYGKEQRKRRAEVRARLKKVETEIEELGAHIVELENEINDPEVLRDHLLLRDKCDELDDTRFHQQELYDEWEKLAEEQESFDSEGE
;
A
#
# COMPACT_ATOMS: atom_id res chain seq x y z
N LEU A 1 8.91 11.82 -25.17
CA LEU A 1 8.46 12.67 -24.07
C LEU A 1 8.58 14.12 -24.47
N GLY A 2 7.57 14.95 -24.19
CA GLY A 2 7.62 16.40 -24.46
C GLY A 2 8.70 17.09 -23.59
N SER A 3 9.13 18.28 -23.99
CA SER A 3 10.24 19.03 -23.38
C SER A 3 10.01 19.41 -21.90
N GLY A 4 8.77 19.33 -21.40
CA GLY A 4 8.43 19.60 -19.98
C GLY A 4 8.31 18.36 -19.10
N ALA A 5 8.47 17.15 -19.62
CA ALA A 5 8.32 15.93 -18.85
C ALA A 5 9.54 15.70 -17.95
N LYS A 6 9.29 15.56 -16.65
CA LYS A 6 10.27 15.11 -15.64
C LYS A 6 9.87 13.71 -15.19
N PRO A 7 10.44 12.63 -15.80
CA PRO A 7 10.10 11.28 -15.41
C PRO A 7 10.77 10.90 -14.09
N GLY A 8 10.00 10.27 -13.20
CA GLY A 8 10.48 9.54 -12.03
C GLY A 8 10.15 8.08 -12.20
N THR A 9 11.08 7.20 -11.87
CA THR A 9 10.90 5.76 -12.05
C THR A 9 11.15 5.01 -10.75
N PHE A 10 10.28 4.04 -10.49
CA PHE A 10 10.46 3.04 -9.46
C PHE A 10 10.28 1.67 -10.11
N THR A 11 11.31 0.85 -10.04
CA THR A 11 11.33 -0.50 -10.61
C THR A 11 11.43 -1.54 -9.50
N GLN A 12 10.91 -2.73 -9.73
CA GLN A 12 10.94 -3.83 -8.76
C GLN A 12 12.37 -4.17 -8.29
N GLN A 13 13.36 -4.05 -9.18
CA GLN A 13 14.76 -4.24 -8.83
C GLN A 13 15.44 -2.88 -8.67
N GLN A 14 15.64 -2.47 -7.42
CA GLN A 14 16.45 -1.29 -7.12
C GLN A 14 17.93 -1.65 -7.21
N ALA A 15 18.68 -0.86 -7.98
CA ALA A 15 20.12 -1.04 -8.06
C ALA A 15 20.76 -0.79 -6.69
N ARG A 16 21.52 -1.77 -6.18
CA ARG A 16 22.32 -1.57 -4.97
C ARG A 16 23.39 -0.53 -5.26
N ARG A 17 23.50 0.44 -4.37
CA ARG A 17 24.48 1.53 -4.46
C ARG A 17 25.48 1.39 -3.32
N ALA A 18 26.71 1.85 -3.54
CA ALA A 18 27.69 2.02 -2.47
C ALA A 18 27.44 3.34 -1.73
N GLY A 19 27.85 3.42 -0.49
CA GLY A 19 27.73 4.60 0.36
C GLY A 19 26.56 4.53 1.33
N ARG A 20 26.48 5.52 2.23
CA ARG A 20 25.47 5.53 3.29
C ARG A 20 24.15 6.07 2.78
N VAL A 21 23.06 5.69 3.43
CA VAL A 21 21.69 6.18 3.15
C VAL A 21 21.63 7.71 3.10
N ILE A 22 22.26 8.39 4.08
CA ILE A 22 22.30 9.85 4.14
C ILE A 22 22.99 10.46 2.91
N ASP A 23 24.09 9.83 2.44
CA ASP A 23 24.87 10.31 1.30
C ASP A 23 24.08 10.20 -0.01
N ALA A 24 23.16 9.25 -0.12
CA ALA A 24 22.30 9.08 -1.29
C ALA A 24 21.43 10.33 -1.55
N ILE A 25 20.98 10.99 -0.49
CA ILE A 25 20.23 12.25 -0.58
C ILE A 25 21.19 13.44 -0.60
N TRP A 26 22.16 13.51 0.31
CA TRP A 26 23.00 14.69 0.50
C TRP A 26 23.85 15.02 -0.70
N ASN A 27 24.39 14.00 -1.39
CA ASN A 27 25.17 14.22 -2.62
C ASN A 27 24.35 14.86 -3.76
N GLN A 28 23.06 14.58 -3.81
CA GLN A 28 22.17 15.16 -4.82
C GLN A 28 21.67 16.55 -4.43
N TYR A 29 21.58 16.82 -3.12
CA TYR A 29 21.06 18.07 -2.55
C TYR A 29 22.06 18.70 -1.57
N PRO A 30 23.25 19.14 -2.03
CA PRO A 30 24.33 19.61 -1.16
C PRO A 30 24.02 20.89 -0.39
N ARG A 31 22.91 21.56 -0.73
CA ARG A 31 22.43 22.76 -0.01
C ARG A 31 21.65 22.41 1.25
N PHE A 32 21.22 21.17 1.41
CA PHE A 32 20.52 20.74 2.61
C PHE A 32 21.49 20.60 3.77
N THR A 33 21.07 21.02 4.94
CA THR A 33 21.76 20.72 6.20
C THR A 33 21.59 19.24 6.55
N GLU A 34 22.46 18.71 7.39
CA GLU A 34 22.33 17.35 7.90
C GLU A 34 20.94 17.10 8.54
N LEU A 35 20.46 18.09 9.33
CA LEU A 35 19.17 18.00 9.98
C LEU A 35 18.01 17.92 8.96
N GLU A 36 18.06 18.66 7.87
CA GLU A 36 17.04 18.60 6.82
C GLU A 36 17.05 17.25 6.11
N VAL A 37 18.24 16.70 5.80
CA VAL A 37 18.36 15.39 5.18
C VAL A 37 17.84 14.30 6.13
N ARG A 38 18.21 14.33 7.42
CA ARG A 38 17.75 13.37 8.42
C ARG A 38 16.23 13.47 8.64
N SER A 39 15.70 14.67 8.73
CA SER A 39 14.25 14.91 8.86
C SER A 39 13.47 14.40 7.65
N HIS A 40 14.04 14.56 6.45
CA HIS A 40 13.44 14.02 5.24
C HIS A 40 13.45 12.49 5.24
N LEU A 41 14.58 11.86 5.53
CA LEU A 41 14.75 10.41 5.61
C LEU A 41 13.87 9.77 6.70
N ALA A 42 13.66 10.46 7.81
CA ALA A 42 12.81 9.99 8.90
C ALA A 42 11.35 9.76 8.47
N ARG A 43 10.83 10.56 7.53
CA ARG A 43 9.48 10.37 6.93
C ARG A 43 9.35 9.05 6.15
N PHE A 44 10.48 8.48 5.73
CA PHE A 44 10.56 7.21 5.01
C PHE A 44 11.12 6.09 5.89
N GLY A 45 11.05 6.26 7.23
CA GLY A 45 11.39 5.24 8.20
C GLY A 45 12.86 5.11 8.55
N TYR A 46 13.74 6.01 8.07
CA TYR A 46 15.16 6.02 8.45
C TYR A 46 15.39 6.94 9.63
N ARG A 47 15.56 6.40 10.82
CA ARG A 47 15.71 7.15 12.08
C ARG A 47 17.03 6.84 12.76
N GLY A 48 17.54 7.77 13.56
CA GLY A 48 18.74 7.61 14.37
C GLY A 48 19.95 7.17 13.54
N GLU A 49 20.55 6.04 13.89
CA GLU A 49 21.74 5.46 13.23
C GLU A 49 21.44 4.81 11.88
N GLU A 50 20.17 4.56 11.56
CA GLU A 50 19.80 3.92 10.29
C GLU A 50 20.17 4.76 9.07
N VAL A 51 20.25 6.08 9.20
CA VAL A 51 20.68 6.98 8.13
C VAL A 51 22.14 6.77 7.73
N PHE A 52 22.95 6.13 8.58
CA PHE A 52 24.36 5.83 8.33
C PHE A 52 24.59 4.40 7.84
N LYS A 53 23.55 3.56 7.73
CA LYS A 53 23.66 2.23 7.14
C LYS A 53 24.23 2.31 5.72
N ASP A 54 25.02 1.31 5.35
CA ASP A 54 25.47 1.16 3.96
C ASP A 54 24.31 0.72 3.08
N CYS A 55 24.08 1.43 1.98
CA CYS A 55 23.05 1.10 0.99
C CYS A 55 23.19 -0.32 0.44
N ALA A 56 24.42 -0.87 0.39
CA ALA A 56 24.66 -2.23 -0.06
C ALA A 56 24.09 -3.30 0.90
N SER A 57 23.91 -2.95 2.19
CA SER A 57 23.39 -3.84 3.24
C SER A 57 21.87 -3.77 3.42
N LEU A 58 21.21 -2.85 2.73
CA LEU A 58 19.77 -2.65 2.87
C LEU A 58 18.97 -3.83 2.32
N SER A 59 17.90 -4.18 3.01
CA SER A 59 16.87 -5.08 2.52
C SER A 59 16.11 -4.47 1.33
N GLY A 60 15.34 -5.28 0.60
CA GLY A 60 14.52 -4.80 -0.52
C GLY A 60 13.55 -3.69 -0.12
N GLY A 61 12.87 -3.85 1.02
CA GLY A 61 11.95 -2.84 1.57
C GLY A 61 12.67 -1.55 1.98
N GLU A 62 13.86 -1.65 2.60
CA GLU A 62 14.67 -0.47 2.92
C GLU A 62 15.10 0.26 1.63
N LEU A 63 15.58 -0.46 0.61
CA LEU A 63 15.94 0.15 -0.68
C LEU A 63 14.72 0.85 -1.34
N ALA A 64 13.54 0.24 -1.26
CA ALA A 64 12.31 0.85 -1.76
C ALA A 64 12.00 2.17 -1.03
N ARG A 65 12.09 2.20 0.30
CA ARG A 65 11.90 3.41 1.11
C ARG A 65 12.89 4.51 0.75
N LEU A 66 14.16 4.15 0.54
CA LEU A 66 15.18 5.12 0.10
C LEU A 66 14.83 5.71 -1.27
N ARG A 67 14.39 4.86 -2.22
CA ARG A 67 14.00 5.32 -3.54
C ARG A 67 12.80 6.25 -3.50
N PHE A 68 11.80 5.99 -2.64
CA PHE A 68 10.68 6.91 -2.45
C PHE A 68 11.12 8.24 -1.82
N ALA A 69 12.11 8.22 -0.91
CA ALA A 69 12.67 9.45 -0.36
C ALA A 69 13.34 10.29 -1.46
N GLU A 70 14.08 9.67 -2.38
CA GLU A 70 14.66 10.35 -3.54
C GLU A 70 13.57 10.94 -4.45
N LEU A 71 12.57 10.12 -4.85
CA LEU A 71 11.48 10.54 -5.73
C LEU A 71 10.69 11.74 -5.16
N ALA A 72 10.49 11.76 -3.84
CA ALA A 72 9.81 12.88 -3.19
C ALA A 72 10.56 14.21 -3.34
N LEU A 73 11.90 14.18 -3.42
CA LEU A 73 12.73 15.38 -3.67
C LEU A 73 12.86 15.70 -5.16
N GLU A 74 12.91 14.70 -6.02
CA GLU A 74 12.96 14.86 -7.47
C GLU A 74 11.71 15.60 -8.01
N ARG A 75 10.56 15.43 -7.35
CA ARG A 75 9.27 16.01 -7.73
C ARG A 75 8.96 15.79 -9.21
N PRO A 76 8.90 14.55 -9.67
CA PRO A 76 8.56 14.24 -11.05
C PRO A 76 7.14 14.72 -11.37
N ASN A 77 6.84 15.03 -12.63
CA ASN A 77 5.47 15.26 -13.10
C ASN A 77 4.91 14.09 -13.92
N LEU A 78 5.74 13.06 -14.12
CA LEU A 78 5.38 11.78 -14.72
C LEU A 78 6.07 10.67 -13.91
N MET A 79 5.31 9.77 -13.31
CA MET A 79 5.83 8.64 -12.55
C MET A 79 5.52 7.31 -13.24
N PHE A 80 6.52 6.46 -13.29
CA PHE A 80 6.43 5.07 -13.68
C PHE A 80 6.74 4.21 -12.47
N LEU A 81 5.77 3.49 -11.96
CA LEU A 81 5.91 2.63 -10.79
C LEU A 81 5.60 1.19 -11.17
N ASP A 82 6.56 0.30 -10.92
CA ASP A 82 6.44 -1.13 -11.17
C ASP A 82 6.45 -1.87 -9.82
N GLU A 83 5.29 -2.43 -9.45
CA GLU A 83 5.04 -3.13 -8.20
C GLU A 83 5.56 -2.36 -6.96
N PRO A 84 5.12 -1.10 -6.74
CA PRO A 84 5.72 -0.22 -5.73
C PRO A 84 5.41 -0.63 -4.29
N THR A 85 4.40 -1.47 -4.07
CA THR A 85 3.99 -1.96 -2.74
C THR A 85 4.72 -3.23 -2.33
N ASN A 86 5.44 -3.90 -3.24
CA ASN A 86 6.19 -5.11 -2.93
C ASN A 86 7.29 -4.83 -1.91
N HIS A 87 7.39 -5.72 -0.91
CA HIS A 87 8.37 -5.65 0.18
C HIS A 87 8.23 -4.43 1.10
N LEU A 88 7.14 -3.66 1.01
CA LEU A 88 6.83 -2.61 1.96
C LEU A 88 6.03 -3.20 3.13
N ASP A 89 6.36 -2.74 4.33
CA ASP A 89 5.49 -2.92 5.47
C ASP A 89 4.19 -2.12 5.28
N ILE A 90 3.21 -2.41 6.10
CA ILE A 90 1.86 -1.89 5.92
C ILE A 90 1.78 -0.37 6.06
N TYR A 91 2.55 0.21 6.99
CA TYR A 91 2.56 1.67 7.20
C TYR A 91 3.13 2.40 5.98
N MET A 92 4.19 1.85 5.41
CA MET A 92 4.78 2.40 4.20
C MET A 92 3.87 2.21 2.98
N ARG A 93 3.14 1.08 2.91
CA ARG A 93 2.15 0.82 1.85
C ARG A 93 1.02 1.85 1.91
N GLU A 94 0.48 2.11 3.09
CA GLU A 94 -0.57 3.10 3.30
C GLU A 94 -0.07 4.52 3.01
N SER A 95 1.08 4.90 3.58
CA SER A 95 1.70 6.21 3.33
C SER A 95 1.97 6.43 1.84
N LEU A 96 2.45 5.40 1.12
CA LEU A 96 2.64 5.45 -0.32
C LEU A 96 1.30 5.63 -1.04
N THR A 97 0.28 4.87 -0.66
CA THR A 97 -1.06 4.95 -1.25
C THR A 97 -1.64 6.35 -1.11
N GLN A 98 -1.56 6.95 0.09
CA GLN A 98 -2.00 8.33 0.34
C GLN A 98 -1.19 9.35 -0.48
N ALA A 99 0.13 9.18 -0.55
CA ALA A 99 0.99 10.06 -1.34
C ALA A 99 0.65 9.97 -2.84
N LEU A 100 0.38 8.78 -3.36
CA LEU A 100 -0.02 8.58 -4.75
C LEU A 100 -1.43 9.13 -5.04
N ALA A 101 -2.36 9.00 -4.11
CA ALA A 101 -3.70 9.59 -4.23
C ALA A 101 -3.67 11.12 -4.26
N ALA A 102 -2.73 11.73 -3.52
CA ALA A 102 -2.51 13.18 -3.53
C ALA A 102 -1.63 13.68 -4.69
N TYR A 103 -1.05 12.78 -5.47
CA TYR A 103 -0.16 13.14 -6.56
C TYR A 103 -0.93 13.76 -7.74
N THR A 104 -0.52 14.94 -8.17
CA THR A 104 -1.21 15.72 -9.23
C THR A 104 -0.63 15.54 -10.63
N GLY A 105 0.48 14.79 -10.76
CA GLY A 105 1.11 14.51 -12.04
C GLY A 105 0.50 13.30 -12.75
N THR A 106 1.13 12.88 -13.82
CA THR A 106 0.75 11.67 -14.54
C THR A 106 1.39 10.45 -13.89
N LEU A 107 0.58 9.43 -13.60
CA LEU A 107 1.01 8.17 -12.99
C LEU A 107 0.75 7.02 -13.97
N LEU A 108 1.78 6.23 -14.25
CA LEU A 108 1.67 4.92 -14.86
C LEU A 108 2.13 3.88 -13.83
N LEU A 109 1.20 3.05 -13.40
CA LEU A 109 1.39 2.09 -12.32
C LEU A 109 1.15 0.68 -12.85
N VAL A 110 2.09 -0.21 -12.60
CA VAL A 110 1.92 -1.66 -12.73
C VAL A 110 1.81 -2.22 -11.33
N THR A 111 0.71 -2.90 -11.03
CA THR A 111 0.49 -3.49 -9.69
C THR A 111 -0.57 -4.58 -9.73
N HIS A 112 -0.47 -5.51 -8.80
CA HIS A 112 -1.52 -6.47 -8.47
C HIS A 112 -2.22 -6.12 -7.12
N ASP A 113 -1.80 -5.04 -6.45
CA ASP A 113 -2.36 -4.57 -5.18
C ASP A 113 -3.77 -3.99 -5.40
N ARG A 114 -4.77 -4.76 -4.97
CA ARG A 114 -6.20 -4.41 -5.12
C ARG A 114 -6.56 -3.18 -4.31
N TYR A 115 -6.01 -3.05 -3.09
CA TYR A 115 -6.26 -1.89 -2.24
C TYR A 115 -5.75 -0.61 -2.89
N LEU A 116 -4.52 -0.64 -3.41
CA LEU A 116 -3.95 0.50 -4.13
C LEU A 116 -4.79 0.87 -5.35
N MET A 117 -5.19 -0.12 -6.18
CA MET A 117 -6.04 0.13 -7.35
C MET A 117 -7.40 0.73 -6.98
N GLN A 118 -8.02 0.23 -5.90
CA GLN A 118 -9.30 0.71 -5.42
C GLN A 118 -9.22 2.13 -4.88
N THR A 119 -8.18 2.42 -4.07
CA THR A 119 -7.99 3.74 -3.45
C THR A 119 -7.67 4.81 -4.48
N LEU A 120 -6.85 4.49 -5.49
CA LEU A 120 -6.53 5.44 -6.55
C LEU A 120 -7.72 5.71 -7.48
N GLY A 121 -8.65 4.77 -7.64
CA GLY A 121 -9.83 4.93 -8.49
C GLY A 121 -9.53 5.26 -9.95
N CYS A 122 -8.32 5.01 -10.41
CA CYS A 122 -7.86 5.36 -11.75
C CYS A 122 -8.30 4.34 -12.80
N PRO A 123 -8.29 4.70 -14.12
CA PRO A 123 -8.51 3.76 -15.20
C PRO A 123 -7.45 2.65 -15.20
N ILE A 124 -7.90 1.43 -15.50
CA ILE A 124 -7.07 0.23 -15.52
C ILE A 124 -6.95 -0.29 -16.94
N MET A 125 -5.74 -0.54 -17.37
CA MET A 125 -5.43 -1.31 -18.58
C MET A 125 -5.11 -2.75 -18.17
N TYR A 126 -6.04 -3.65 -18.42
CA TYR A 126 -5.91 -5.06 -18.12
C TYR A 126 -5.33 -5.81 -19.32
N LEU A 127 -4.24 -6.53 -19.09
CA LEU A 127 -3.52 -7.29 -20.13
C LEU A 127 -3.78 -8.78 -19.94
N GLU A 128 -4.44 -9.41 -20.90
CA GLU A 128 -4.75 -10.85 -20.91
C GLU A 128 -4.57 -11.39 -22.33
N ASP A 129 -3.89 -12.51 -22.51
CA ASP A 129 -3.68 -13.20 -23.79
C ASP A 129 -3.21 -12.29 -24.95
N GLY A 130 -2.31 -11.36 -24.65
CA GLY A 130 -1.78 -10.40 -25.64
C GLY A 130 -2.76 -9.31 -26.05
N LYS A 131 -3.89 -9.18 -25.35
CA LYS A 131 -4.89 -8.13 -25.58
C LYS A 131 -4.92 -7.16 -24.42
N ALA A 132 -5.10 -5.87 -24.73
CA ALA A 132 -5.31 -4.82 -23.73
C ALA A 132 -6.79 -4.43 -23.68
N THR A 133 -7.37 -4.44 -22.51
CA THR A 133 -8.75 -3.99 -22.28
C THR A 133 -8.74 -2.88 -21.23
N PHE A 134 -9.48 -1.79 -21.48
CA PHE A 134 -9.54 -0.65 -20.58
C PHE A 134 -10.81 -0.70 -19.74
N TYR A 135 -10.65 -0.47 -18.44
CA TYR A 135 -11.72 -0.33 -17.46
C TYR A 135 -11.63 1.05 -16.80
N PRO A 136 -12.76 1.70 -16.54
CA PRO A 136 -12.76 3.04 -15.92
C PRO A 136 -12.24 3.04 -14.48
N ASN A 137 -12.34 1.91 -13.77
CA ASN A 137 -11.85 1.72 -12.40
C ASN A 137 -11.79 0.22 -12.06
N PHE A 138 -11.29 -0.10 -10.87
CA PHE A 138 -11.15 -1.48 -10.40
C PHE A 138 -12.52 -2.19 -10.22
N ALA A 139 -13.55 -1.49 -9.78
CA ALA A 139 -14.89 -2.09 -9.63
C ALA A 139 -15.45 -2.57 -10.98
N ALA A 140 -15.19 -1.85 -12.08
CA ALA A 140 -15.62 -2.27 -13.41
C ALA A 140 -14.86 -3.52 -13.89
N LEU A 141 -13.60 -3.67 -13.51
CA LEU A 141 -12.82 -4.88 -13.78
C LEU A 141 -13.39 -6.08 -12.99
N GLN A 142 -13.65 -5.93 -11.70
CA GLN A 142 -14.25 -6.97 -10.86
C GLN A 142 -15.62 -7.44 -11.39
N ASN A 143 -16.46 -6.51 -11.82
CA ASN A 143 -17.79 -6.84 -12.40
C ASN A 143 -17.68 -7.67 -13.68
N ARG A 144 -16.61 -7.49 -14.49
CA ARG A 144 -16.35 -8.35 -15.66
C ARG A 144 -16.03 -9.78 -15.21
N GLU A 145 -15.17 -9.94 -14.21
CA GLU A 145 -14.80 -11.26 -13.69
C GLU A 145 -16.04 -11.99 -13.16
N ALA A 146 -16.88 -11.29 -12.39
CA ALA A 146 -18.17 -11.80 -11.93
C ALA A 146 -19.14 -12.15 -13.08
N GLY A 147 -19.14 -11.37 -14.16
CA GLY A 147 -19.99 -11.62 -15.35
C GLY A 147 -19.52 -12.81 -16.20
N LYS A 148 -18.22 -13.00 -16.36
CA LYS A 148 -17.66 -14.20 -17.04
C LYS A 148 -18.06 -15.49 -16.31
N THR A 149 -18.13 -15.45 -14.99
CA THR A 149 -18.54 -16.60 -14.16
C THR A 149 -20.01 -16.96 -14.35
N GLN A 150 -20.89 -15.98 -14.66
CA GLN A 150 -22.33 -16.22 -14.85
C GLN A 150 -22.69 -16.80 -16.24
N GLU A 151 -21.92 -16.52 -17.27
CA GLU A 151 -22.21 -17.05 -18.61
C GLU A 151 -21.77 -18.50 -18.82
N GLN A 152 -20.75 -18.96 -18.12
CA GLN A 152 -20.25 -20.34 -18.20
C GLN A 152 -21.06 -21.34 -17.37
N GLN A 153 -21.86 -20.90 -16.40
CA GLN A 153 -22.62 -21.76 -15.50
C GLN A 153 -24.00 -22.21 -15.99
N LYS A 154 -24.40 -21.94 -17.22
CA LYS A 154 -25.72 -22.30 -17.71
C LYS A 154 -25.89 -23.71 -18.31
N THR A 155 -24.83 -24.49 -18.37
CA THR A 155 -24.88 -25.86 -18.90
C THR A 155 -24.03 -26.75 -18.03
N GLU A 156 -24.58 -27.38 -17.05
CA GLU A 156 -24.33 -28.69 -16.48
C GLU A 156 -24.55 -28.77 -14.96
N ASP A 157 -25.34 -29.79 -14.57
CA ASP A 157 -25.53 -30.37 -13.23
C ASP A 157 -26.46 -29.71 -12.21
N THR A 158 -27.74 -29.98 -12.38
CA THR A 158 -28.82 -29.51 -11.47
C THR A 158 -29.17 -30.44 -10.29
N ALA A 159 -28.54 -31.57 -10.06
CA ALA A 159 -29.02 -32.54 -9.05
C ALA A 159 -28.04 -32.86 -7.88
N LYS A 160 -26.74 -32.68 -8.02
CA LYS A 160 -25.77 -32.94 -6.93
C LYS A 160 -25.26 -31.67 -6.21
N LYS A 161 -25.56 -30.50 -6.76
CA LYS A 161 -25.03 -29.21 -6.27
C LYS A 161 -25.83 -28.53 -5.14
N GLN A 162 -27.05 -29.01 -4.81
CA GLN A 162 -27.90 -28.27 -3.86
C GLN A 162 -27.48 -28.39 -2.38
N ALA A 163 -26.90 -29.46 -1.93
CA ALA A 163 -26.48 -29.60 -0.51
C ALA A 163 -25.10 -28.97 -0.25
N TYR A 164 -24.13 -29.22 -1.13
CA TYR A 164 -22.75 -28.68 -1.01
C TYR A 164 -22.72 -27.18 -1.27
N GLY A 165 -23.52 -26.70 -2.22
CA GLY A 165 -23.60 -25.28 -2.56
C GLY A 165 -24.25 -24.40 -1.48
N LYS A 166 -25.06 -24.96 -0.56
CA LYS A 166 -25.69 -24.16 0.50
C LYS A 166 -24.70 -23.85 1.64
N GLU A 167 -23.83 -24.78 1.95
CA GLU A 167 -22.81 -24.61 2.99
C GLU A 167 -21.68 -23.70 2.52
N GLN A 168 -21.22 -23.88 1.28
CA GLN A 168 -20.25 -22.95 0.67
C GLN A 168 -20.78 -21.53 0.51
N ARG A 169 -22.07 -21.38 0.11
CA ARG A 169 -22.69 -20.04 0.04
C ARG A 169 -22.76 -19.37 1.40
N LYS A 170 -23.06 -20.15 2.46
CA LYS A 170 -23.07 -19.63 3.83
C LYS A 170 -21.67 -19.18 4.25
N ARG A 171 -20.67 -19.99 4.01
CA ARG A 171 -19.27 -19.67 4.33
C ARG A 171 -18.74 -18.48 3.53
N ARG A 172 -19.05 -18.38 2.24
CA ARG A 172 -18.76 -17.20 1.42
C ARG A 172 -19.43 -15.92 1.96
N ALA A 173 -20.66 -16.02 2.42
CA ALA A 173 -21.37 -14.89 3.01
C ALA A 173 -20.76 -14.47 4.35
N GLU A 174 -20.33 -15.43 5.17
CA GLU A 174 -19.66 -15.19 6.44
C GLU A 174 -18.28 -14.53 6.23
N VAL A 175 -17.48 -15.02 5.28
CA VAL A 175 -16.17 -14.44 4.93
C VAL A 175 -16.34 -13.01 4.42
N ARG A 176 -17.29 -12.75 3.52
CA ARG A 176 -17.57 -11.39 3.03
C ARG A 176 -18.04 -10.45 4.13
N ALA A 177 -18.90 -10.94 5.04
CA ALA A 177 -19.39 -10.14 6.17
C ALA A 177 -18.25 -9.80 7.15
N ARG A 178 -17.36 -10.78 7.43
CA ARG A 178 -16.22 -10.58 8.30
C ARG A 178 -15.21 -9.63 7.67
N LEU A 179 -14.94 -9.78 6.37
CA LEU A 179 -14.02 -8.94 5.62
C LEU A 179 -14.47 -7.48 5.67
N LYS A 180 -15.75 -7.21 5.40
CA LYS A 180 -16.32 -5.87 5.51
C LYS A 180 -16.21 -5.29 6.93
N LYS A 181 -16.38 -6.13 7.97
CA LYS A 181 -16.25 -5.71 9.35
C LYS A 181 -14.82 -5.35 9.70
N VAL A 182 -13.85 -6.17 9.28
CA VAL A 182 -12.43 -5.91 9.48
C VAL A 182 -12.00 -4.64 8.76
N GLU A 183 -12.47 -4.40 7.54
CA GLU A 183 -12.23 -3.14 6.80
C GLU A 183 -12.71 -1.92 7.60
N THR A 184 -13.91 -2.00 8.17
CA THR A 184 -14.45 -0.89 8.99
C THR A 184 -13.62 -0.68 10.26
N GLU A 185 -13.23 -1.77 10.94
CA GLU A 185 -12.39 -1.70 12.16
C GLU A 185 -11.00 -1.10 11.84
N ILE A 186 -10.41 -1.44 10.68
CA ILE A 186 -9.14 -0.86 10.20
C ILE A 186 -9.28 0.65 9.95
N GLU A 187 -10.38 1.09 9.31
CA GLU A 187 -10.64 2.51 9.06
C GLU A 187 -10.82 3.29 10.37
N GLU A 188 -11.57 2.73 11.34
CA GLU A 188 -11.78 3.34 12.66
C GLU A 188 -10.45 3.49 13.43
N LEU A 189 -9.63 2.43 13.44
CA LEU A 189 -8.31 2.50 14.08
C LEU A 189 -7.38 3.48 13.36
N GLY A 190 -7.45 3.55 12.03
CA GLY A 190 -6.68 4.52 11.25
C GLY A 190 -7.03 5.97 11.62
N ALA A 191 -8.32 6.27 11.80
CA ALA A 191 -8.77 7.58 12.27
C ALA A 191 -8.26 7.88 13.69
N HIS A 192 -8.34 6.89 14.59
CA HIS A 192 -7.85 7.04 15.96
C HIS A 192 -6.33 7.23 16.04
N ILE A 193 -5.55 6.56 15.19
CA ILE A 193 -4.10 6.77 15.07
C ILE A 193 -3.80 8.23 14.70
N VAL A 194 -4.54 8.79 13.74
CA VAL A 194 -4.36 10.20 13.33
C VAL A 194 -4.70 11.16 14.49
N GLU A 195 -5.72 10.86 15.28
CA GLU A 195 -6.06 11.64 16.47
C GLU A 195 -4.92 11.60 17.51
N LEU A 196 -4.42 10.42 17.85
CA LEU A 196 -3.30 10.24 18.78
C LEU A 196 -2.02 10.92 18.28
N GLU A 197 -1.71 10.85 16.99
CA GLU A 197 -0.56 11.55 16.40
C GLU A 197 -0.70 13.07 16.52
N ASN A 198 -1.91 13.61 16.38
CA ASN A 198 -2.16 15.03 16.58
C ASN A 198 -2.04 15.42 18.06
N GLU A 199 -2.56 14.62 18.99
CA GLU A 199 -2.44 14.84 20.43
C GLU A 199 -0.97 14.80 20.88
N ILE A 200 -0.18 13.86 20.40
CA ILE A 200 1.26 13.74 20.69
C ILE A 200 2.03 14.99 20.22
N ASN A 201 1.57 15.64 19.14
CA ASN A 201 2.18 16.86 18.62
C ASN A 201 1.70 18.15 19.32
N ASP A 202 0.75 18.06 20.27
CA ASP A 202 0.29 19.19 21.04
C ASP A 202 1.41 19.71 21.95
N PRO A 203 1.70 21.03 21.97
CA PRO A 203 2.74 21.62 22.82
C PRO A 203 2.54 21.39 24.31
N GLU A 204 1.32 21.17 24.79
CA GLU A 204 1.03 20.83 26.19
C GLU A 204 1.42 19.40 26.51
N VAL A 205 1.10 18.45 25.64
CA VAL A 205 1.45 17.04 25.77
C VAL A 205 2.97 16.86 25.68
N LEU A 206 3.63 17.58 24.77
CA LEU A 206 5.10 17.53 24.59
C LEU A 206 5.87 18.02 25.83
N ARG A 207 5.26 18.80 26.73
CA ARG A 207 5.87 19.26 27.99
C ARG A 207 5.71 18.29 29.14
N ASP A 208 4.73 17.38 29.07
CA ASP A 208 4.47 16.39 30.10
C ASP A 208 5.00 15.00 29.66
N HIS A 209 6.17 14.63 30.17
CA HIS A 209 6.83 13.38 29.83
C HIS A 209 6.02 12.12 30.17
N LEU A 210 5.17 12.16 31.19
CA LEU A 210 4.34 11.01 31.55
C LEU A 210 3.18 10.87 30.56
N LEU A 211 2.47 11.97 30.30
CA LEU A 211 1.37 12.01 29.36
C LEU A 211 1.83 11.67 27.93
N LEU A 212 2.98 12.20 27.53
CA LEU A 212 3.57 11.90 26.23
C LEU A 212 3.89 10.40 26.08
N ARG A 213 4.46 9.81 27.14
CA ARG A 213 4.75 8.37 27.15
C ARG A 213 3.48 7.53 27.04
N ASP A 214 2.47 7.84 27.88
CA ASP A 214 1.21 7.11 27.86
C ASP A 214 0.53 7.19 26.48
N LYS A 215 0.57 8.36 25.82
CA LYS A 215 0.04 8.54 24.48
C LYS A 215 0.86 7.81 23.39
N CYS A 216 2.17 7.74 23.55
CA CYS A 216 3.00 6.95 22.66
C CYS A 216 2.74 5.44 22.81
N ASP A 217 2.60 4.96 24.04
CA ASP A 217 2.29 3.56 24.31
C ASP A 217 0.89 3.20 23.74
N GLU A 218 -0.12 4.07 23.91
CA GLU A 218 -1.46 3.93 23.32
C GLU A 218 -1.41 3.90 21.79
N LEU A 219 -0.59 4.76 21.18
CA LEU A 219 -0.39 4.79 19.73
C LEU A 219 0.23 3.49 19.21
N ASP A 220 1.25 2.98 19.91
CA ASP A 220 1.93 1.75 19.53
C ASP A 220 0.99 0.52 19.67
N ASP A 221 0.20 0.45 20.74
CA ASP A 221 -0.81 -0.60 20.94
C ASP A 221 -1.90 -0.54 19.85
N THR A 222 -2.38 0.65 19.53
CA THR A 222 -3.40 0.85 18.48
C THR A 222 -2.87 0.44 17.10
N ARG A 223 -1.62 0.78 16.79
CA ARG A 223 -0.94 0.36 15.57
C ARG A 223 -0.75 -1.14 15.51
N PHE A 224 -0.35 -1.76 16.63
CA PHE A 224 -0.20 -3.22 16.70
C PHE A 224 -1.54 -3.92 16.43
N HIS A 225 -2.62 -3.44 17.03
CA HIS A 225 -3.95 -4.00 16.80
C HIS A 225 -4.43 -3.81 15.35
N GLN A 226 -4.16 -2.65 14.76
CA GLN A 226 -4.45 -2.42 13.34
C GLN A 226 -3.68 -3.40 12.44
N GLN A 227 -2.41 -3.71 12.79
CA GLN A 227 -1.61 -4.70 12.07
C GLN A 227 -2.23 -6.11 12.15
N GLU A 228 -2.70 -6.54 13.33
CA GLU A 228 -3.38 -7.83 13.49
C GLU A 228 -4.64 -7.94 12.61
N LEU A 229 -5.40 -6.84 12.50
CA LEU A 229 -6.57 -6.79 11.63
C LEU A 229 -6.21 -6.85 10.13
N TYR A 230 -5.10 -6.26 9.73
CA TYR A 230 -4.62 -6.37 8.37
C TYR A 230 -4.17 -7.80 8.04
N ASP A 231 -3.51 -8.48 8.98
CA ASP A 231 -3.13 -9.89 8.81
C ASP A 231 -4.37 -10.81 8.73
N GLU A 232 -5.44 -10.47 9.46
CA GLU A 232 -6.73 -11.15 9.36
C GLU A 232 -7.40 -10.85 8.01
N TRP A 233 -7.37 -9.60 7.59
CA TRP A 233 -7.93 -9.16 6.31
C TRP A 233 -7.27 -9.88 5.13
N GLU A 234 -5.94 -10.00 5.13
CA GLU A 234 -5.18 -10.68 4.08
C GLU A 234 -5.61 -12.16 3.97
N LYS A 235 -5.72 -12.86 5.11
CA LYS A 235 -6.18 -14.25 5.15
C LYS A 235 -7.61 -14.42 4.64
N LEU A 236 -8.50 -13.51 5.02
CA LEU A 236 -9.89 -13.53 4.57
C LEU A 236 -10.00 -13.20 3.08
N ALA A 237 -9.17 -12.30 2.58
CA ALA A 237 -9.11 -11.96 1.16
C ALA A 237 -8.59 -13.14 0.32
N GLU A 238 -7.55 -13.84 0.80
CA GLU A 238 -7.06 -15.09 0.18
C GLU A 238 -8.14 -16.20 0.21
N GLU A 239 -8.84 -16.36 1.34
CA GLU A 239 -9.94 -17.33 1.45
C GLU A 239 -11.08 -16.97 0.48
N GLN A 240 -11.42 -15.69 0.36
CA GLN A 240 -12.42 -15.24 -0.62
C GLN A 240 -11.96 -15.52 -2.06
N GLU A 241 -10.69 -15.30 -2.38
CA GLU A 241 -10.13 -15.57 -3.70
C GLU A 241 -10.10 -17.05 -4.03
N SER A 242 -9.77 -17.91 -3.03
CA SER A 242 -9.85 -19.37 -3.19
C SER A 242 -11.26 -19.84 -3.52
N PHE A 243 -12.28 -19.25 -2.90
CA PHE A 243 -13.68 -19.55 -3.21
C PHE A 243 -14.11 -19.06 -4.60
N ASP A 244 -13.48 -17.99 -5.09
CA ASP A 244 -13.80 -17.46 -6.42
C ASP A 244 -13.06 -18.24 -7.51
N SER A 245 -11.92 -18.87 -7.19
CA SER A 245 -11.15 -19.76 -8.08
C SER A 245 -11.65 -21.20 -8.11
N GLU A 246 -12.19 -21.74 -6.99
CA GLU A 246 -12.83 -23.07 -6.95
C GLU A 246 -14.21 -23.12 -7.63
N GLY A 247 -14.69 -21.96 -8.08
CA GLY A 247 -15.93 -21.82 -8.84
C GLY A 247 -15.76 -21.97 -10.35
N GLU A 248 -14.50 -22.14 -10.82
CA GLU A 248 -14.19 -22.52 -12.20
C GLU A 248 -14.13 -24.05 -12.35
#